data_31664e615aee63257d93068c1b17a2fd
#
_entry.id   31664e615aee63257d93068c1b17a2fd
#
_cell.length_a   1.000
_cell.length_b   1.000
_cell.length_c   1.000
_cell.angle_alpha   90.00
_cell.angle_beta   90.00
_cell.angle_gamma   90.00
#
_symmetry.space_group_name_H-M   'P 1'
#
loop_
_entity.id
_entity.type
_entity.pdbx_description
1 polymer ?
#
loop_
_entity_poly.entity_id
_entity_poly.type
_entity_poly.pdbx_seq_one_letter_code
_entity_poly.pdbx_strand_id
1 'polypeptide(L)'
;LQNLSHIWKNKFFISLVPLAFFNYGGVQAIQTLWAGPWMLNVTGYDAIQSATGLFWINVTMLFSFLIWGYFLPKLSSKGIDSMRIVKFTLPISYIILFLIVIMGDKAGATMFTLYILSSIVISLTQPAIALNFPTKLAGKSLTSFNVFLFSGTFFVQWIIGLIIDFSRNLGATITMSYQISFSIFLFLCVLSYLFFLILNKNE
;
A
#
# COMPACT_ATOMS: atom_id res chain seq x y z
N LEU A 1 -7.93 30.25 -2.40
CA LEU A 1 -7.46 29.67 -1.14
C LEU A 1 -8.60 29.14 -0.26
N GLN A 2 -9.78 29.78 -0.21
CA GLN A 2 -10.93 29.32 0.59
C GLN A 2 -11.41 27.90 0.23
N ASN A 3 -11.35 27.51 -1.04
CA ASN A 3 -11.78 26.18 -1.51
C ASN A 3 -10.84 25.02 -1.08
N LEU A 4 -9.56 25.30 -0.83
CA LEU A 4 -8.62 24.28 -0.35
C LEU A 4 -8.83 23.99 1.13
N SER A 5 -9.18 24.99 1.94
CA SER A 5 -9.48 24.82 3.36
C SER A 5 -10.61 23.81 3.62
N HIS A 6 -11.60 23.73 2.73
CA HIS A 6 -12.67 22.74 2.81
C HIS A 6 -12.17 21.31 2.62
N ILE A 7 -11.20 21.09 1.72
CA ILE A 7 -10.61 19.76 1.49
C ILE A 7 -9.84 19.32 2.71
N TRP A 8 -8.96 20.17 3.23
CA TRP A 8 -8.07 19.86 4.35
C TRP A 8 -8.78 19.72 5.72
N LYS A 9 -10.00 20.21 5.85
CA LYS A 9 -10.84 20.06 7.05
C LYS A 9 -11.87 18.94 6.93
N ASN A 10 -11.98 18.31 5.76
CA ASN A 10 -12.92 17.24 5.53
C ASN A 10 -12.47 15.98 6.30
N LYS A 11 -13.34 15.46 7.18
CA LYS A 11 -13.05 14.32 8.05
C LYS A 11 -12.69 13.05 7.25
N PHE A 12 -13.44 12.81 6.17
CA PHE A 12 -13.19 11.66 5.29
C PHE A 12 -11.82 11.76 4.62
N PHE A 13 -11.46 12.95 4.08
CA PHE A 13 -10.14 13.21 3.51
C PHE A 13 -9.03 12.96 4.54
N ILE A 14 -9.15 13.54 5.76
CA ILE A 14 -8.16 13.39 6.83
C ILE A 14 -7.99 11.91 7.21
N SER A 15 -9.07 11.14 7.27
CA SER A 15 -9.01 9.72 7.64
C SER A 15 -8.28 8.87 6.61
N LEU A 16 -8.38 9.24 5.32
CA LEU A 16 -7.76 8.50 4.23
C LEU A 16 -6.29 8.87 3.98
N VAL A 17 -5.85 10.07 4.38
CA VAL A 17 -4.47 10.51 4.14
C VAL A 17 -3.43 9.56 4.75
N PRO A 18 -3.43 9.24 6.07
CA PRO A 18 -2.47 8.30 6.63
C PRO A 18 -2.61 6.89 6.05
N LEU A 19 -3.87 6.44 5.83
CA LEU A 19 -4.14 5.14 5.24
C LEU A 19 -3.47 5.01 3.87
N ALA A 20 -3.68 5.97 2.99
CA ALA A 20 -3.13 5.95 1.65
C ALA A 20 -1.61 6.20 1.65
N PHE A 21 -1.12 7.10 2.50
CA PHE A 21 0.30 7.38 2.64
C PHE A 21 1.12 6.11 2.92
N PHE A 22 0.72 5.32 3.92
CA PHE A 22 1.45 4.11 4.26
C PHE A 22 1.08 2.93 3.37
N ASN A 23 -0.20 2.70 3.08
CA ASN A 23 -0.59 1.50 2.36
C ASN A 23 -0.38 1.62 0.85
N TYR A 24 -0.84 2.70 0.19
CA TYR A 24 -0.57 2.89 -1.24
C TYR A 24 0.92 3.16 -1.47
N GLY A 25 1.51 4.07 -0.68
CA GLY A 25 2.93 4.35 -0.74
C GLY A 25 3.78 3.11 -0.52
N GLY A 26 3.38 2.24 0.42
CA GLY A 26 4.05 0.98 0.71
C GLY A 26 3.94 -0.06 -0.39
N VAL A 27 2.76 -0.24 -0.99
CA VAL A 27 2.59 -1.12 -2.16
C VAL A 27 3.54 -0.71 -3.28
N GLN A 28 3.58 0.60 -3.59
CA GLN A 28 4.48 1.13 -4.61
C GLN A 28 5.96 0.98 -4.22
N ALA A 29 6.31 1.25 -2.97
CA ALA A 29 7.68 1.13 -2.48
C ALA A 29 8.19 -0.33 -2.57
N ILE A 30 7.38 -1.28 -2.14
CA ILE A 30 7.74 -2.70 -2.18
C ILE A 30 7.84 -3.18 -3.62
N GLN A 31 6.82 -2.90 -4.45
CA GLN A 31 6.78 -3.36 -5.84
C GLN A 31 7.92 -2.79 -6.69
N THR A 32 8.24 -1.51 -6.52
CA THR A 32 9.22 -0.83 -7.39
C THR A 32 10.66 -0.93 -6.90
N LEU A 33 10.88 -1.05 -5.58
CA LEU A 33 12.22 -0.97 -5.02
C LEU A 33 12.60 -2.16 -4.14
N TRP A 34 11.71 -2.69 -3.29
CA TRP A 34 12.13 -3.60 -2.22
C TRP A 34 11.87 -5.09 -2.47
N ALA A 35 10.92 -5.45 -3.34
CA ALA A 35 10.66 -6.86 -3.66
C ALA A 35 11.85 -7.53 -4.37
N GLY A 36 12.51 -6.82 -5.30
CA GLY A 36 13.70 -7.31 -5.99
C GLY A 36 14.87 -7.60 -5.03
N PRO A 37 15.34 -6.60 -4.27
CA PRO A 37 16.38 -6.80 -3.26
C PRO A 37 16.06 -7.86 -2.20
N TRP A 38 14.79 -7.98 -1.78
CA TRP A 38 14.39 -9.11 -0.91
C TRP A 38 14.62 -10.46 -1.58
N MET A 39 14.14 -10.61 -2.84
CA MET A 39 14.31 -11.86 -3.58
C MET A 39 15.78 -12.22 -3.79
N LEU A 40 16.64 -11.24 -4.04
CA LEU A 40 18.08 -11.45 -4.21
C LEU A 40 18.78 -11.76 -2.88
N ASN A 41 18.57 -10.93 -1.85
CA ASN A 41 19.40 -10.94 -0.64
C ASN A 41 18.82 -11.81 0.48
N VAL A 42 17.52 -12.06 0.49
CA VAL A 42 16.84 -12.82 1.56
C VAL A 42 16.46 -14.21 1.04
N THR A 43 15.76 -14.28 -0.12
CA THR A 43 15.32 -15.56 -0.69
C THR A 43 16.44 -16.29 -1.42
N GLY A 44 17.53 -15.59 -1.81
CA GLY A 44 18.66 -16.19 -2.54
C GLY A 44 18.37 -16.47 -4.01
N TYR A 45 17.41 -15.76 -4.61
CA TYR A 45 17.17 -15.85 -6.06
C TYR A 45 18.37 -15.30 -6.84
N ASP A 46 18.63 -15.86 -8.02
CA ASP A 46 19.50 -15.22 -8.99
C ASP A 46 18.82 -14.01 -9.67
N ALA A 47 19.59 -13.24 -10.45
CA ALA A 47 19.10 -12.03 -11.10
C ALA A 47 17.92 -12.31 -12.06
N ILE A 48 17.93 -13.46 -12.76
CA ILE A 48 16.87 -13.83 -13.72
C ILE A 48 15.60 -14.23 -12.98
N GLN A 49 15.73 -15.02 -11.92
CA GLN A 49 14.61 -15.43 -11.06
C GLN A 49 13.95 -14.19 -10.41
N SER A 50 14.75 -13.25 -9.90
CA SER A 50 14.24 -12.01 -9.31
C SER A 50 13.54 -11.15 -10.34
N ALA A 51 14.12 -10.95 -11.52
CA ALA A 51 13.51 -10.20 -12.62
C ALA A 51 12.19 -10.84 -13.09
N THR A 52 12.15 -12.16 -13.20
CA THR A 52 10.93 -12.92 -13.56
C THR A 52 9.86 -12.75 -12.48
N GLY A 53 10.25 -12.79 -11.21
CA GLY A 53 9.34 -12.52 -10.10
C GLY A 53 8.73 -11.12 -10.17
N LEU A 54 9.55 -10.09 -10.39
CA LEU A 54 9.11 -8.71 -10.57
C LEU A 54 8.18 -8.56 -11.80
N PHE A 55 8.48 -9.25 -12.89
CA PHE A 55 7.62 -9.26 -14.07
C PHE A 55 6.21 -9.76 -13.71
N TRP A 56 6.07 -10.89 -13.03
CA TRP A 56 4.77 -11.43 -12.64
C TRP A 56 4.04 -10.59 -11.62
N ILE A 57 4.74 -9.95 -10.69
CA ILE A 57 4.17 -8.96 -9.77
C ILE A 57 3.52 -7.81 -10.56
N ASN A 58 4.22 -7.26 -11.56
CA ASN A 58 3.72 -6.16 -12.38
C ASN A 58 2.55 -6.58 -13.28
N VAL A 59 2.62 -7.78 -13.87
CA VAL A 59 1.51 -8.36 -14.66
C VAL A 59 0.26 -8.52 -13.80
N THR A 60 0.42 -9.07 -12.59
CA THR A 60 -0.70 -9.24 -11.63
C THR A 60 -1.31 -7.88 -11.25
N MET A 61 -0.48 -6.88 -11.02
CA MET A 61 -0.93 -5.52 -10.72
C MET A 61 -1.74 -4.92 -11.88
N LEU A 62 -1.26 -5.07 -13.11
CA LEU A 62 -1.96 -4.61 -14.32
C LEU A 62 -3.36 -5.25 -14.43
N PHE A 63 -3.43 -6.57 -14.32
CA PHE A 63 -4.71 -7.29 -14.38
C PHE A 63 -5.64 -6.92 -13.23
N SER A 64 -5.08 -6.70 -12.04
CA SER A 64 -5.87 -6.25 -10.88
C SER A 64 -6.52 -4.89 -11.11
N PHE A 65 -5.82 -3.93 -11.72
CA PHE A 65 -6.41 -2.64 -12.10
C PHE A 65 -7.52 -2.80 -13.14
N LEU A 66 -7.34 -3.64 -14.15
CA LEU A 66 -8.39 -3.92 -15.15
C LEU A 66 -9.63 -4.57 -14.50
N ILE A 67 -9.42 -5.53 -13.61
CA ILE A 67 -10.49 -6.20 -12.87
C ILE A 67 -11.26 -5.18 -12.02
N TRP A 68 -10.58 -4.37 -11.22
CA TRP A 68 -11.23 -3.36 -10.39
C TRP A 68 -11.92 -2.28 -11.23
N GLY A 69 -11.31 -1.84 -12.34
CA GLY A 69 -11.92 -0.89 -13.27
C GLY A 69 -13.23 -1.40 -13.86
N TYR A 70 -13.31 -2.69 -14.16
CA TYR A 70 -14.52 -3.33 -14.70
C TYR A 70 -15.57 -3.63 -13.62
N PHE A 71 -15.17 -4.15 -12.47
CA PHE A 71 -16.10 -4.61 -11.44
C PHE A 71 -16.59 -3.51 -10.51
N LEU A 72 -15.77 -2.50 -10.22
CA LEU A 72 -16.12 -1.44 -9.27
C LEU A 72 -17.44 -0.71 -9.62
N PRO A 73 -17.69 -0.28 -10.87
CA PRO A 73 -18.98 0.34 -11.22
C PRO A 73 -20.18 -0.59 -11.01
N LYS A 74 -20.00 -1.89 -11.27
CA LYS A 74 -21.06 -2.90 -11.09
C LYS A 74 -21.35 -3.17 -9.61
N LEU A 75 -20.33 -3.14 -8.76
CA LEU A 75 -20.47 -3.29 -7.32
C LEU A 75 -21.13 -2.04 -6.71
N SER A 76 -20.72 -0.86 -7.16
CA SER A 76 -21.30 0.40 -6.74
C SER A 76 -22.80 0.50 -7.09
N SER A 77 -23.22 0.03 -8.28
CA SER A 77 -24.65 -0.02 -8.66
C SER A 77 -25.48 -0.97 -7.80
N LYS A 78 -24.84 -1.93 -7.11
CA LYS A 78 -25.45 -2.84 -6.12
C LYS A 78 -25.36 -2.32 -4.68
N GLY A 79 -24.93 -1.07 -4.48
CA GLY A 79 -24.81 -0.47 -3.15
C GLY A 79 -23.55 -0.89 -2.37
N ILE A 80 -22.56 -1.53 -3.04
CA ILE A 80 -21.30 -1.85 -2.41
C ILE A 80 -20.32 -0.71 -2.66
N ASP A 81 -20.05 0.07 -1.59
CA ASP A 81 -19.12 1.18 -1.64
C ASP A 81 -17.66 0.70 -1.71
N SER A 82 -16.82 1.48 -2.43
CA SER A 82 -15.39 1.22 -2.58
C SER A 82 -14.67 1.16 -1.23
N MET A 83 -15.06 2.00 -0.27
CA MET A 83 -14.44 2.00 1.06
C MET A 83 -14.80 0.77 1.87
N ARG A 84 -15.98 0.19 1.66
CA ARG A 84 -16.34 -1.10 2.25
C ARG A 84 -15.42 -2.22 1.75
N ILE A 85 -15.10 -2.22 0.45
CA ILE A 85 -14.15 -3.17 -0.14
C ILE A 85 -12.78 -3.00 0.52
N VAL A 86 -12.25 -1.77 0.59
CA VAL A 86 -10.97 -1.47 1.24
C VAL A 86 -10.98 -1.95 2.69
N LYS A 87 -12.02 -1.63 3.45
CA LYS A 87 -12.16 -1.99 4.87
C LYS A 87 -12.06 -3.49 5.13
N PHE A 88 -12.64 -4.33 4.27
CA PHE A 88 -12.64 -5.79 4.51
C PHE A 88 -11.49 -6.52 3.82
N THR A 89 -10.95 -5.98 2.73
CA THR A 89 -9.90 -6.68 1.96
C THR A 89 -8.49 -6.30 2.41
N LEU A 90 -8.27 -5.04 2.82
CA LEU A 90 -6.94 -4.56 3.19
C LEU A 90 -6.29 -5.36 4.34
N PRO A 91 -7.01 -5.80 5.40
CA PRO A 91 -6.41 -6.65 6.44
C PRO A 91 -5.80 -7.96 5.93
N ILE A 92 -6.28 -8.50 4.80
CA ILE A 92 -5.70 -9.69 4.18
C ILE A 92 -4.25 -9.41 3.76
N SER A 93 -3.98 -8.21 3.23
CA SER A 93 -2.61 -7.83 2.86
C SER A 93 -1.67 -7.75 4.06
N TYR A 94 -2.16 -7.36 5.23
CA TYR A 94 -1.36 -7.33 6.46
C TYR A 94 -0.99 -8.73 6.92
N ILE A 95 -1.92 -9.69 6.81
CA ILE A 95 -1.64 -11.09 7.10
C ILE A 95 -0.58 -11.62 6.13
N ILE A 96 -0.70 -11.33 4.83
CA ILE A 96 0.29 -11.79 3.83
C ILE A 96 1.66 -11.12 4.08
N LEU A 97 1.69 -9.83 4.38
CA LEU A 97 2.94 -9.13 4.70
C LEU A 97 3.58 -9.69 5.97
N PHE A 98 2.79 -10.00 7.00
CA PHE A 98 3.25 -10.68 8.20
C PHE A 98 3.84 -12.06 7.87
N LEU A 99 3.17 -12.84 7.01
CA LEU A 99 3.68 -14.12 6.54
C LEU A 99 5.01 -13.97 5.78
N ILE A 100 5.16 -12.96 4.93
CA ILE A 100 6.43 -12.64 4.26
C ILE A 100 7.54 -12.44 5.30
N VAL A 101 7.26 -11.65 6.34
CA VAL A 101 8.23 -11.36 7.40
C VAL A 101 8.67 -12.62 8.15
N ILE A 102 7.71 -13.45 8.58
CA ILE A 102 8.06 -14.65 9.38
C ILE A 102 8.66 -15.79 8.54
N MET A 103 8.28 -15.90 7.26
CA MET A 103 8.83 -16.92 6.36
C MET A 103 10.28 -16.60 5.95
N GLY A 104 10.67 -15.32 5.94
CA GLY A 104 12.03 -14.90 5.62
C GLY A 104 12.49 -15.41 4.24
N ASP A 105 13.50 -16.25 4.20
CA ASP A 105 14.09 -16.81 3.00
C ASP A 105 13.13 -17.66 2.15
N LYS A 106 12.04 -18.16 2.74
CA LYS A 106 11.00 -18.92 2.03
C LYS A 106 9.96 -18.01 1.34
N ALA A 107 9.97 -16.71 1.60
CA ALA A 107 9.04 -15.75 1.03
C ALA A 107 9.57 -15.22 -0.31
N GLY A 108 9.31 -15.94 -1.39
CA GLY A 108 9.71 -15.55 -2.76
C GLY A 108 8.63 -14.78 -3.52
N ALA A 109 8.78 -14.71 -4.84
CA ALA A 109 7.94 -13.95 -5.77
C ALA A 109 6.43 -14.17 -5.59
N THR A 110 6.01 -15.42 -5.34
CA THR A 110 4.61 -15.78 -5.15
C THR A 110 3.98 -15.03 -3.96
N MET A 111 4.70 -14.94 -2.84
CA MET A 111 4.21 -14.24 -1.65
C MET A 111 4.08 -12.74 -1.90
N PHE A 112 5.02 -12.13 -2.61
CA PHE A 112 4.92 -10.73 -3.02
C PHE A 112 3.78 -10.49 -4.02
N THR A 113 3.56 -11.42 -4.95
CA THR A 113 2.42 -11.37 -5.87
C THR A 113 1.08 -11.40 -5.12
N LEU A 114 0.92 -12.29 -4.13
CA LEU A 114 -0.27 -12.34 -3.28
C LEU A 114 -0.43 -11.07 -2.43
N TYR A 115 0.66 -10.52 -1.91
CA TYR A 115 0.65 -9.25 -1.18
C TYR A 115 0.14 -8.11 -2.08
N ILE A 116 0.70 -7.96 -3.29
CA ILE A 116 0.26 -6.92 -4.23
C ILE A 116 -1.20 -7.11 -4.63
N LEU A 117 -1.61 -8.35 -4.96
CA LEU A 117 -3.00 -8.67 -5.32
C LEU A 117 -4.00 -8.26 -4.23
N SER A 118 -3.67 -8.52 -2.96
CA SER A 118 -4.53 -8.18 -1.83
C SER A 118 -4.47 -6.70 -1.46
N SER A 119 -3.34 -6.03 -1.69
CA SER A 119 -3.10 -4.64 -1.31
C SER A 119 -3.63 -3.63 -2.33
N ILE A 120 -3.77 -4.03 -3.61
CA ILE A 120 -4.12 -3.11 -4.71
C ILE A 120 -5.46 -2.40 -4.50
N VAL A 121 -6.34 -2.96 -3.66
CA VAL A 121 -7.63 -2.35 -3.30
C VAL A 121 -7.48 -0.96 -2.67
N ILE A 122 -6.33 -0.63 -2.12
CA ILE A 122 -6.05 0.71 -1.60
C ILE A 122 -6.15 1.80 -2.69
N SER A 123 -5.95 1.44 -3.96
CA SER A 123 -6.14 2.37 -5.09
C SER A 123 -7.57 2.88 -5.23
N LEU A 124 -8.54 2.14 -4.68
CA LEU A 124 -9.96 2.54 -4.66
C LEU A 124 -10.23 3.78 -3.79
N THR A 125 -9.29 4.16 -2.94
CA THR A 125 -9.36 5.43 -2.19
C THR A 125 -9.34 6.66 -3.10
N GLN A 126 -8.70 6.59 -4.27
CA GLN A 126 -8.62 7.71 -5.20
C GLN A 126 -10.00 8.08 -5.80
N PRO A 127 -10.75 7.15 -6.42
CA PRO A 127 -12.11 7.45 -6.87
C PRO A 127 -13.04 7.81 -5.69
N ALA A 128 -12.87 7.21 -4.50
CA ALA A 128 -13.66 7.58 -3.32
C ALA A 128 -13.46 9.04 -2.93
N ILE A 129 -12.22 9.54 -2.92
CA ILE A 129 -11.91 10.95 -2.71
C ILE A 129 -12.56 11.83 -3.78
N ALA A 130 -12.44 11.48 -5.06
CA ALA A 130 -13.01 12.28 -6.15
C ALA A 130 -14.54 12.39 -6.04
N LEU A 131 -15.22 11.33 -5.65
CA LEU A 131 -16.68 11.26 -5.50
C LEU A 131 -17.21 11.92 -4.22
N ASN A 132 -16.39 12.06 -3.19
CA ASN A 132 -16.79 12.67 -1.90
C ASN A 132 -16.90 14.20 -1.98
N PHE A 133 -16.35 14.83 -3.00
CA PHE A 133 -16.36 16.27 -3.16
C PHE A 133 -17.24 16.73 -4.34
N PRO A 134 -17.81 17.93 -4.29
CA PRO A 134 -18.51 18.51 -5.44
C PRO A 134 -17.62 18.50 -6.68
N THR A 135 -18.21 18.34 -7.87
CA THR A 135 -17.49 18.23 -9.17
C THR A 135 -16.45 19.33 -9.37
N LYS A 136 -16.75 20.57 -8.92
CA LYS A 136 -15.81 21.72 -8.99
C LYS A 136 -14.55 21.54 -8.14
N LEU A 137 -14.59 20.70 -7.10
CA LEU A 137 -13.48 20.43 -6.18
C LEU A 137 -12.85 19.06 -6.38
N ALA A 138 -13.50 18.15 -7.10
CA ALA A 138 -13.04 16.75 -7.29
C ALA A 138 -11.61 16.68 -7.82
N GLY A 139 -11.26 17.47 -8.85
CA GLY A 139 -9.88 17.49 -9.38
C GLY A 139 -8.88 18.02 -8.35
N LYS A 140 -9.23 19.07 -7.58
CA LYS A 140 -8.33 19.62 -6.56
C LYS A 140 -8.15 18.67 -5.39
N SER A 141 -9.21 18.00 -4.94
CA SER A 141 -9.14 17.01 -3.86
C SER A 141 -8.29 15.82 -4.25
N LEU A 142 -8.44 15.30 -5.48
CA LEU A 142 -7.64 14.21 -6.00
C LEU A 142 -6.16 14.59 -6.13
N THR A 143 -5.86 15.78 -6.67
CA THR A 143 -4.49 16.28 -6.77
C THR A 143 -3.86 16.43 -5.38
N SER A 144 -4.58 17.01 -4.41
CA SER A 144 -4.09 17.14 -3.03
C SER A 144 -3.85 15.76 -2.40
N PHE A 145 -4.71 14.79 -2.66
CA PHE A 145 -4.57 13.43 -2.16
C PHE A 145 -3.36 12.71 -2.77
N ASN A 146 -3.15 12.87 -4.08
CA ASN A 146 -2.01 12.28 -4.79
C ASN A 146 -0.65 12.78 -4.26
N VAL A 147 -0.55 14.01 -3.75
CA VAL A 147 0.67 14.49 -3.09
C VAL A 147 1.04 13.56 -1.92
N PHE A 148 0.06 13.15 -1.10
CA PHE A 148 0.33 12.22 0.00
C PHE A 148 0.66 10.81 -0.47
N LEU A 149 0.01 10.32 -1.53
CA LEU A 149 0.31 9.01 -2.11
C LEU A 149 1.78 8.92 -2.54
N PHE A 150 2.25 9.89 -3.33
CA PHE A 150 3.62 9.90 -3.83
C PHE A 150 4.64 10.24 -2.75
N SER A 151 4.32 11.16 -1.83
CA SER A 151 5.16 11.41 -0.66
C SER A 151 5.28 10.17 0.21
N GLY A 152 4.21 9.40 0.36
CA GLY A 152 4.21 8.11 1.05
C GLY A 152 5.12 7.09 0.38
N THR A 153 5.06 6.98 -0.95
CA THR A 153 5.96 6.10 -1.71
C THR A 153 7.42 6.43 -1.42
N PHE A 154 7.79 7.70 -1.56
CA PHE A 154 9.16 8.16 -1.29
C PHE A 154 9.57 7.89 0.16
N PHE A 155 8.71 8.25 1.12
CA PHE A 155 8.99 8.07 2.54
C PHE A 155 9.19 6.59 2.89
N VAL A 156 8.30 5.70 2.42
CA VAL A 156 8.38 4.27 2.73
C VAL A 156 9.61 3.65 2.07
N GLN A 157 9.95 4.02 0.83
CA GLN A 157 11.17 3.57 0.17
C GLN A 157 12.40 3.93 0.99
N TRP A 158 12.47 5.18 1.43
CA TRP A 158 13.61 5.70 2.16
C TRP A 158 13.73 5.12 3.58
N ILE A 159 12.63 5.06 4.33
CA ILE A 159 12.66 4.58 5.72
C ILE A 159 12.98 3.07 5.80
N ILE A 160 12.50 2.26 4.85
CA ILE A 160 12.87 0.85 4.76
C ILE A 160 14.39 0.71 4.60
N GLY A 161 15.00 1.47 3.69
CA GLY A 161 16.45 1.46 3.49
C GLY A 161 17.21 1.88 4.74
N LEU A 162 16.81 2.98 5.38
CA LEU A 162 17.45 3.45 6.62
C LEU A 162 17.40 2.40 7.74
N ILE A 163 16.27 1.72 7.91
CA ILE A 163 16.13 0.70 8.94
C ILE A 163 17.01 -0.51 8.63
N ILE A 164 17.10 -0.92 7.37
CA ILE A 164 18.00 -2.00 6.94
C ILE A 164 19.44 -1.64 7.26
N ASP A 165 19.90 -0.46 6.84
CA ASP A 165 21.28 0.00 7.07
C ASP A 165 21.58 0.13 8.56
N PHE A 166 20.67 0.72 9.33
CA PHE A 166 20.83 0.86 10.78
C PHE A 166 20.92 -0.50 11.47
N SER A 167 20.04 -1.44 11.13
CA SER A 167 20.04 -2.79 11.69
C SER A 167 21.33 -3.55 11.34
N ARG A 168 21.82 -3.38 10.10
CA ARG A 168 23.11 -3.95 9.67
C ARG A 168 24.28 -3.40 10.48
N ASN A 169 24.30 -2.10 10.72
CA ASN A 169 25.34 -1.46 11.53
C ASN A 169 25.35 -1.94 12.99
N LEU A 170 24.20 -2.41 13.50
CA LEU A 170 24.08 -3.04 14.81
C LEU A 170 24.43 -4.55 14.81
N GLY A 171 24.90 -5.11 13.69
CA GLY A 171 25.32 -6.49 13.58
C GLY A 171 24.22 -7.49 13.20
N ALA A 172 23.02 -7.04 12.83
CA ALA A 172 21.97 -7.93 12.35
C ALA A 172 22.38 -8.59 11.01
N THR A 173 21.91 -9.83 10.78
CA THR A 173 22.05 -10.47 9.46
C THR A 173 21.23 -9.71 8.40
N ILE A 174 21.52 -9.93 7.12
CA ILE A 174 20.78 -9.29 6.03
C ILE A 174 19.29 -9.64 6.11
N THR A 175 18.94 -10.91 6.28
CA THR A 175 17.57 -11.39 6.44
C THR A 175 16.87 -10.71 7.61
N MET A 176 17.53 -10.65 8.76
CA MET A 176 16.98 -10.03 9.97
C MET A 176 16.72 -8.53 9.80
N SER A 177 17.61 -7.83 9.08
CA SER A 177 17.44 -6.39 8.80
C SER A 177 16.23 -6.11 7.91
N TYR A 178 15.98 -6.94 6.91
CA TYR A 178 14.77 -6.85 6.08
C TYR A 178 13.52 -7.20 6.88
N GLN A 179 13.55 -8.24 7.71
CA GLN A 179 12.42 -8.62 8.55
C GLN A 179 12.05 -7.51 9.55
N ILE A 180 13.03 -6.89 10.20
CA ILE A 180 12.81 -5.75 11.12
C ILE A 180 12.16 -4.59 10.35
N SER A 181 12.71 -4.23 9.20
CA SER A 181 12.21 -3.12 8.40
C SER A 181 10.76 -3.34 7.93
N PHE A 182 10.46 -4.52 7.43
CA PHE A 182 9.10 -4.86 6.97
C PHE A 182 8.11 -5.00 8.14
N SER A 183 8.58 -5.42 9.32
CA SER A 183 7.76 -5.42 10.54
C SER A 183 7.35 -4.02 10.99
N ILE A 184 8.29 -3.07 10.97
CA ILE A 184 8.01 -1.67 11.28
C ILE A 184 7.06 -1.07 10.24
N PHE A 185 7.28 -1.35 8.96
CA PHE A 185 6.38 -0.93 7.91
C PHE A 185 4.97 -1.50 8.09
N LEU A 186 4.82 -2.79 8.38
CA LEU A 186 3.54 -3.43 8.69
C LEU A 186 2.84 -2.74 9.86
N PHE A 187 3.58 -2.45 10.92
CA PHE A 187 3.04 -1.75 12.09
C PHE A 187 2.47 -0.38 11.73
N LEU A 188 3.17 0.40 10.90
CA LEU A 188 2.69 1.71 10.42
C LEU A 188 1.44 1.58 9.53
N CYS A 189 1.37 0.55 8.69
CA CYS A 189 0.18 0.24 7.89
C CYS A 189 -1.03 -0.06 8.79
N VAL A 190 -0.85 -0.93 9.79
CA VAL A 190 -1.92 -1.28 10.73
C VAL A 190 -2.36 -0.07 11.54
N LEU A 191 -1.45 0.75 12.05
CA LEU A 191 -1.79 1.98 12.78
C LEU A 191 -2.62 2.95 11.93
N SER A 192 -2.22 3.16 10.67
CA SER A 192 -2.96 4.02 9.75
C SER A 192 -4.36 3.48 9.43
N TYR A 193 -4.49 2.16 9.36
CA TYR A 193 -5.78 1.50 9.16
C TYR A 193 -6.68 1.61 10.40
N LEU A 194 -6.14 1.44 11.60
CA LEU A 194 -6.90 1.64 12.84
C LEU A 194 -7.37 3.09 12.99
N PHE A 195 -6.52 4.06 12.64
CA PHE A 195 -6.90 5.47 12.60
C PHE A 195 -8.06 5.71 11.64
N PHE A 196 -8.01 5.14 10.43
CA PHE A 196 -9.11 5.20 9.47
C PHE A 196 -10.40 4.62 10.06
N LEU A 197 -10.35 3.43 10.70
CA LEU A 197 -11.54 2.81 11.31
C LEU A 197 -12.13 3.65 12.44
N ILE A 198 -11.31 4.25 13.29
CA ILE A 198 -11.76 5.08 14.41
C ILE A 198 -12.51 6.32 13.92
N LEU A 199 -11.98 6.99 12.89
CA LEU A 199 -12.61 8.20 12.36
C LEU A 199 -13.90 7.93 11.58
N ASN A 200 -14.05 6.73 10.99
CA ASN A 200 -15.22 6.35 10.18
C ASN A 200 -16.09 5.28 10.88
N LYS A 201 -16.07 5.23 12.23
CA LYS A 201 -16.82 4.24 13.00
C LYS A 201 -18.35 4.37 12.84
N ASN A 202 -18.84 5.53 12.46
CA ASN A 202 -20.28 5.84 12.39
C ASN A 202 -20.79 5.90 10.94
N GLU A 203 -19.97 5.47 9.96
CA GLU A 203 -20.31 5.28 8.56
C GLU A 203 -20.23 3.76 8.23
#